data_c3a2780a289027ad10b4522652390f76
#
_entry.id   c3a2780a289027ad10b4522652390f76
#
_cell.length_a   1.000
_cell.length_b   1.000
_cell.length_c   1.000
_cell.angle_alpha   90.00
_cell.angle_beta   90.00
_cell.angle_gamma   90.00
#
_symmetry.space_group_name_H-M   'P 1'
#
loop_
_entity.id
_entity.type
_entity.pdbx_description
1 polymer ?
#
loop_
_entity_poly.entity_id
_entity_poly.type
_entity_poly.pdbx_seq_one_letter_code
_entity_poly.pdbx_strand_id
1 'polypeptide(L)'
;RVYTAVSTAIMHALTDISPDVEVFSVDEAFLDVTHCQRLHGTPEHMAQMVRDLVTRVTGGLPCSIGVAGDKSTAKVASDLHKPCGLTVIPPWEARERLRDIPMEKICGIGPRIGAFLRQYGARTCGDVAAMPVNLLVRRYGVVGKHLWLMCQGRDTAPVVQEVAPPQSVGHGKVLPPRTISRRTVQTYLRHMCEKVAAR
;
A
#
# COMPACT_ATOMS: atom_id res chain seq x y z
N ARG A 1 18.23 8.11 -7.61
CA ARG A 1 19.36 7.23 -7.14
C ARG A 1 19.42 7.18 -5.61
N VAL A 2 19.39 8.33 -4.91
CA VAL A 2 19.48 8.33 -3.43
C VAL A 2 18.29 7.60 -2.80
N TYR A 3 17.05 7.97 -3.16
CA TYR A 3 15.84 7.31 -2.62
C TYR A 3 15.83 5.79 -2.86
N THR A 4 16.25 5.34 -4.03
CA THR A 4 16.32 3.91 -4.34
C THR A 4 17.35 3.20 -3.46
N ALA A 5 18.53 3.80 -3.24
CA ALA A 5 19.56 3.21 -2.40
C ALA A 5 19.11 3.09 -0.93
N VAL A 6 18.48 4.14 -0.39
CA VAL A 6 17.93 4.12 0.98
C VAL A 6 16.81 3.09 1.11
N SER A 7 15.88 3.07 0.15
CA SER A 7 14.81 2.07 0.10
C SER A 7 15.37 0.65 0.09
N THR A 8 16.31 0.35 -0.81
CA THR A 8 16.93 -0.99 -0.90
C THR A 8 17.59 -1.38 0.43
N ALA A 9 18.28 -0.45 1.09
CA ALA A 9 18.93 -0.72 2.38
C ALA A 9 17.89 -1.05 3.47
N ILE A 10 16.78 -0.29 3.52
CA ILE A 10 15.68 -0.57 4.45
C ILE A 10 15.07 -1.95 4.16
N MET A 11 14.65 -2.21 2.91
CA MET A 11 13.98 -3.46 2.55
C MET A 11 14.85 -4.68 2.84
N HIS A 12 16.16 -4.59 2.58
CA HIS A 12 17.10 -5.65 2.93
C HIS A 12 17.18 -5.84 4.45
N ALA A 13 17.29 -4.77 5.21
CA ALA A 13 17.41 -4.86 6.67
C ALA A 13 16.14 -5.45 7.33
N LEU A 14 14.94 -5.21 6.75
CA LEU A 14 13.69 -5.78 7.24
C LEU A 14 13.67 -7.31 7.24
N THR A 15 14.49 -7.95 6.39
CA THR A 15 14.62 -9.42 6.36
C THR A 15 15.26 -10.01 7.62
N ASP A 16 15.92 -9.19 8.45
CA ASP A 16 16.42 -9.60 9.76
C ASP A 16 15.29 -9.86 10.78
N ILE A 17 14.09 -9.28 10.54
CA ILE A 17 12.93 -9.42 11.42
C ILE A 17 11.98 -10.51 10.92
N SER A 18 11.72 -10.54 9.62
CA SER A 18 10.92 -11.57 8.97
C SER A 18 11.47 -11.89 7.60
N PRO A 19 11.57 -13.16 7.20
CA PRO A 19 11.91 -13.53 5.83
C PRO A 19 10.84 -13.12 4.83
N ASP A 20 9.58 -12.98 5.30
CA ASP A 20 8.41 -12.69 4.47
C ASP A 20 8.19 -11.19 4.34
N VAL A 21 8.97 -10.55 3.46
CA VAL A 21 8.90 -9.11 3.16
C VAL A 21 8.38 -8.90 1.75
N GLU A 22 7.28 -8.17 1.62
CA GLU A 22 6.76 -7.67 0.35
C GLU A 22 7.08 -6.19 0.17
N VAL A 23 7.84 -5.84 -0.84
CA VAL A 23 8.09 -4.44 -1.22
C VAL A 23 6.89 -3.93 -1.99
N PHE A 24 6.07 -3.10 -1.35
CA PHE A 24 4.84 -2.57 -1.95
C PHE A 24 5.10 -1.31 -2.79
N SER A 25 6.00 -0.44 -2.32
CA SER A 25 6.47 0.74 -3.06
C SER A 25 7.90 1.11 -2.65
N VAL A 26 8.42 2.24 -3.15
CA VAL A 26 9.76 2.73 -2.78
C VAL A 26 9.91 3.03 -1.28
N ASP A 27 8.79 3.27 -0.58
CA ASP A 27 8.73 3.70 0.82
C ASP A 27 7.75 2.88 1.67
N GLU A 28 7.19 1.82 1.12
CA GLU A 28 6.22 0.96 1.81
C GLU A 28 6.56 -0.52 1.64
N ALA A 29 6.47 -1.27 2.73
CA ALA A 29 6.60 -2.73 2.74
C ALA A 29 5.60 -3.37 3.70
N PHE A 30 5.25 -4.62 3.41
CA PHE A 30 4.52 -5.49 4.32
C PHE A 30 5.45 -6.61 4.81
N LEU A 31 5.33 -6.95 6.09
CA LEU A 31 6.03 -8.06 6.71
C LEU A 31 4.97 -9.03 7.26
N ASP A 32 5.06 -10.30 6.90
CA ASP A 32 4.33 -11.33 7.64
C ASP A 32 5.19 -11.78 8.83
N VAL A 33 4.70 -11.48 10.02
CA VAL A 33 5.38 -11.81 11.27
C VAL A 33 4.74 -12.97 12.03
N THR A 34 3.79 -13.67 11.39
CA THR A 34 3.01 -14.75 12.01
C THR A 34 3.93 -15.84 12.60
N HIS A 35 4.97 -16.23 11.87
CA HIS A 35 5.89 -17.29 12.29
C HIS A 35 7.11 -16.76 13.09
N CYS A 36 7.26 -15.43 13.22
CA CYS A 36 8.40 -14.83 13.88
C CYS A 36 8.19 -14.59 15.39
N GLN A 37 6.96 -14.77 15.90
CA GLN A 37 6.59 -14.48 17.29
C GLN A 37 7.37 -15.31 18.32
N ARG A 38 7.76 -16.55 18.00
CA ARG A 38 8.56 -17.38 18.90
C ARG A 38 9.98 -16.84 19.09
N LEU A 39 10.52 -16.15 18.09
CA LEU A 39 11.88 -15.60 18.10
C LEU A 39 11.90 -14.18 18.65
N HIS A 40 10.95 -13.35 18.23
CA HIS A 40 10.96 -11.90 18.46
C HIS A 40 9.86 -11.40 19.40
N GLY A 41 9.01 -12.29 19.93
CA GLY A 41 7.94 -11.90 20.86
C GLY A 41 6.68 -11.38 20.17
N THR A 42 6.02 -10.38 20.78
CA THR A 42 4.73 -9.89 20.30
C THR A 42 4.84 -9.06 19.02
N PRO A 43 3.76 -8.96 18.21
CA PRO A 43 3.73 -8.09 17.03
C PRO A 43 4.07 -6.64 17.33
N GLU A 44 3.66 -6.12 18.49
CA GLU A 44 3.98 -4.76 18.94
C GLU A 44 5.49 -4.59 19.18
N HIS A 45 6.12 -5.59 19.79
CA HIS A 45 7.57 -5.59 20.01
C HIS A 45 8.31 -5.62 18.68
N MET A 46 7.89 -6.47 17.75
CA MET A 46 8.47 -6.53 16.39
C MET A 46 8.29 -5.21 15.65
N ALA A 47 7.14 -4.53 15.79
CA ALA A 47 6.94 -3.22 15.22
C ALA A 47 7.91 -2.17 15.79
N GLN A 48 8.22 -2.24 17.08
CA GLN A 48 9.26 -1.37 17.66
C GLN A 48 10.65 -1.71 17.10
N MET A 49 10.97 -3.01 16.95
CA MET A 49 12.23 -3.44 16.33
C MET A 49 12.36 -2.89 14.88
N VAL A 50 11.27 -2.91 14.09
CA VAL A 50 11.24 -2.30 12.75
C VAL A 50 11.57 -0.80 12.81
N ARG A 51 10.98 -0.07 13.75
CA ARG A 51 11.23 1.37 13.93
C ARG A 51 12.70 1.64 14.24
N ASP A 52 13.25 0.90 15.19
CA ASP A 52 14.65 1.06 15.61
C ASP A 52 15.62 0.68 14.47
N LEU A 53 15.28 -0.35 13.71
CA LEU A 53 16.02 -0.79 12.54
C LEU A 53 16.05 0.29 11.45
N VAL A 54 14.89 0.83 11.08
CA VAL A 54 14.77 1.90 10.08
C VAL A 54 15.56 3.13 10.52
N THR A 55 15.41 3.56 11.77
CA THR A 55 16.15 4.69 12.32
C THR A 55 17.66 4.48 12.23
N ARG A 56 18.15 3.29 12.59
CA ARG A 56 19.58 2.93 12.54
C ARG A 56 20.13 2.90 11.12
N VAL A 57 19.42 2.23 10.19
CA VAL A 57 19.88 2.05 8.81
C VAL A 57 19.90 3.36 8.03
N THR A 58 18.99 4.27 8.35
CA THR A 58 18.81 5.54 7.61
C THR A 58 19.46 6.75 8.28
N GLY A 59 19.95 6.59 9.51
CA GLY A 59 20.49 7.72 10.29
C GLY A 59 19.39 8.64 10.81
N GLY A 60 18.16 8.16 11.00
CA GLY A 60 17.11 8.90 11.70
C GLY A 60 15.82 9.17 10.90
N LEU A 61 15.59 8.52 9.74
CA LEU A 61 14.30 8.66 9.05
C LEU A 61 13.16 8.08 9.92
N PRO A 62 12.08 8.84 10.12
CA PRO A 62 10.92 8.36 10.82
C PRO A 62 10.09 7.39 9.96
N CYS A 63 9.43 6.42 10.59
CA CYS A 63 8.45 5.58 9.94
C CYS A 63 7.18 5.43 10.77
N SER A 64 6.06 5.19 10.10
CA SER A 64 4.78 4.87 10.72
C SER A 64 4.46 3.40 10.47
N ILE A 65 4.00 2.68 11.49
CA ILE A 65 3.82 1.24 11.45
C ILE A 65 2.38 0.90 11.83
N GLY A 66 1.75 0.08 11.01
CA GLY A 66 0.47 -0.54 11.28
C GLY A 66 0.63 -2.04 11.47
N VAL A 67 0.05 -2.58 12.53
CA VAL A 67 0.03 -4.02 12.83
C VAL A 67 -1.42 -4.49 12.79
N ALA A 68 -1.73 -5.50 12.00
CA ALA A 68 -3.07 -6.04 11.89
C ALA A 68 -3.06 -7.50 11.41
N GLY A 69 -4.24 -8.11 11.34
CA GLY A 69 -4.41 -9.47 10.83
C GLY A 69 -4.39 -9.61 9.31
N ASP A 70 -4.38 -8.50 8.58
CA ASP A 70 -4.33 -8.47 7.11
C ASP A 70 -3.65 -7.20 6.59
N LYS A 71 -3.21 -7.25 5.33
CA LYS A 71 -2.43 -6.17 4.68
C LYS A 71 -3.17 -4.85 4.60
N SER A 72 -4.44 -4.89 4.18
CA SER A 72 -5.24 -3.67 4.01
C SER A 72 -5.47 -2.96 5.33
N THR A 73 -5.81 -3.71 6.36
CA THR A 73 -6.01 -3.16 7.72
C THR A 73 -4.68 -2.62 8.27
N ALA A 74 -3.56 -3.34 8.08
CA ALA A 74 -2.24 -2.87 8.51
C ALA A 74 -1.86 -1.55 7.83
N LYS A 75 -2.14 -1.41 6.52
CA LYS A 75 -1.88 -0.15 5.82
C LYS A 75 -2.75 1.00 6.34
N VAL A 76 -4.03 0.78 6.57
CA VAL A 76 -4.90 1.79 7.20
C VAL A 76 -4.37 2.17 8.58
N ALA A 77 -4.00 1.18 9.40
CA ALA A 77 -3.45 1.39 10.73
C ALA A 77 -2.17 2.27 10.71
N SER A 78 -1.28 2.05 9.73
CA SER A 78 -0.07 2.86 9.58
C SER A 78 -0.35 4.32 9.26
N ASP A 79 -1.51 4.63 8.65
CA ASP A 79 -1.90 5.99 8.27
C ASP A 79 -2.62 6.77 9.38
N LEU A 80 -3.15 6.08 10.41
CA LEU A 80 -4.01 6.72 11.43
C LEU A 80 -3.26 7.74 12.30
N HIS A 81 -2.00 7.50 12.59
CA HIS A 81 -1.20 8.34 13.48
C HIS A 81 0.13 8.79 12.84
N LYS A 82 0.10 9.15 11.55
CA LYS A 82 1.25 9.77 10.89
C LYS A 82 1.49 11.19 11.44
N PRO A 83 2.76 11.62 11.56
CA PRO A 83 4.00 10.87 11.38
C PRO A 83 4.39 10.05 12.61
N CYS A 84 5.25 9.04 12.42
CA CYS A 84 5.88 8.23 13.48
C CYS A 84 4.92 7.42 14.37
N GLY A 85 3.66 7.19 13.94
CA GLY A 85 2.69 6.39 14.67
C GLY A 85 3.03 4.89 14.67
N LEU A 86 2.62 4.20 15.74
CA LEU A 86 2.54 2.75 15.80
C LEU A 86 1.11 2.42 16.21
N THR A 87 0.38 1.75 15.34
CA THR A 87 -1.04 1.43 15.56
C THR A 87 -1.24 -0.07 15.40
N VAL A 88 -1.84 -0.68 16.42
CA VAL A 88 -2.20 -2.10 16.40
C VAL A 88 -3.70 -2.23 16.29
N ILE A 89 -4.17 -3.01 15.32
CA ILE A 89 -5.57 -3.38 15.15
C ILE A 89 -5.66 -4.90 15.15
N PRO A 90 -6.05 -5.51 16.29
CA PRO A 90 -6.23 -6.96 16.35
C PRO A 90 -7.26 -7.46 15.34
N PRO A 91 -7.11 -8.68 14.78
CA PRO A 91 -8.04 -9.22 13.78
C PRO A 91 -9.52 -9.18 14.20
N TRP A 92 -9.81 -9.41 15.47
CA TRP A 92 -11.17 -9.42 16.02
C TRP A 92 -11.76 -8.01 16.19
N GLU A 93 -10.95 -6.95 16.21
CA GLU A 93 -11.39 -5.56 16.26
C GLU A 93 -11.44 -4.91 14.87
N ALA A 94 -10.84 -5.52 13.85
CA ALA A 94 -10.60 -4.89 12.54
C ALA A 94 -11.89 -4.32 11.94
N ARG A 95 -12.99 -5.09 11.96
CA ARG A 95 -14.27 -4.64 11.40
C ARG A 95 -14.83 -3.40 12.11
N GLU A 96 -14.74 -3.36 13.42
CA GLU A 96 -15.23 -2.23 14.23
C GLU A 96 -14.33 -1.01 14.06
N ARG A 97 -13.02 -1.22 14.07
CA ARG A 97 -12.02 -0.14 13.92
C ARG A 97 -12.06 0.50 12.53
N LEU A 98 -12.42 -0.26 11.50
CA LEU A 98 -12.56 0.23 10.13
C LEU A 98 -13.93 0.90 9.88
N ARG A 99 -14.94 0.65 10.69
CA ARG A 99 -16.33 1.04 10.44
C ARG A 99 -16.48 2.50 10.00
N ASP A 100 -15.88 3.41 10.73
CA ASP A 100 -16.01 4.85 10.52
C ASP A 100 -14.86 5.44 9.68
N ILE A 101 -13.94 4.60 9.20
CA ILE A 101 -12.85 5.03 8.33
C ILE A 101 -13.41 5.36 6.93
N PRO A 102 -13.03 6.52 6.35
CA PRO A 102 -13.38 6.84 4.97
C PRO A 102 -12.96 5.72 4.01
N MET A 103 -13.88 5.27 3.16
CA MET A 103 -13.63 4.12 2.27
C MET A 103 -12.45 4.33 1.30
N GLU A 104 -12.12 5.59 0.99
CA GLU A 104 -10.97 5.94 0.13
C GLU A 104 -9.62 5.68 0.79
N LYS A 105 -9.58 5.38 2.09
CA LYS A 105 -8.37 4.91 2.78
C LYS A 105 -8.02 3.46 2.44
N ILE A 106 -8.98 2.71 1.91
CA ILE A 106 -8.74 1.36 1.41
C ILE A 106 -8.03 1.42 0.06
N CYS A 107 -6.88 0.75 -0.02
CA CYS A 107 -6.11 0.66 -1.24
C CYS A 107 -6.97 0.07 -2.38
N GLY A 108 -7.02 0.77 -3.52
CA GLY A 108 -7.87 0.38 -4.65
C GLY A 108 -9.20 1.13 -4.75
N ILE A 109 -9.68 1.79 -3.70
CA ILE A 109 -10.85 2.68 -3.79
C ILE A 109 -10.41 4.08 -4.21
N GLY A 110 -10.10 4.23 -5.48
CA GLY A 110 -9.79 5.53 -6.08
C GLY A 110 -11.04 6.35 -6.42
N PRO A 111 -10.87 7.56 -7.00
CA PRO A 111 -11.97 8.49 -7.27
C PRO A 111 -13.15 7.90 -8.05
N ARG A 112 -12.89 7.01 -9.01
CA ARG A 112 -13.94 6.39 -9.84
C ARG A 112 -14.79 5.40 -9.05
N ILE A 113 -14.17 4.53 -8.27
CA ILE A 113 -14.87 3.56 -7.43
C ILE A 113 -15.57 4.29 -6.28
N GLY A 114 -14.91 5.25 -5.64
CA GLY A 114 -15.51 6.09 -4.62
C GLY A 114 -16.75 6.86 -5.11
N ALA A 115 -16.71 7.42 -6.32
CA ALA A 115 -17.88 8.09 -6.92
C ALA A 115 -19.06 7.11 -7.13
N PHE A 116 -18.78 5.89 -7.59
CA PHE A 116 -19.80 4.85 -7.73
C PHE A 116 -20.40 4.48 -6.37
N LEU A 117 -19.60 4.21 -5.35
CA LEU A 117 -20.07 3.83 -4.02
C LEU A 117 -20.92 4.94 -3.38
N ARG A 118 -20.54 6.22 -3.57
CA ARG A 118 -21.31 7.37 -3.06
C ARG A 118 -22.69 7.49 -3.70
N GLN A 119 -22.90 7.02 -4.94
CA GLN A 119 -24.24 6.98 -5.56
C GLN A 119 -25.21 6.08 -4.78
N TYR A 120 -24.68 5.11 -4.02
CA TYR A 120 -25.43 4.22 -3.14
C TYR A 120 -25.36 4.64 -1.68
N GLY A 121 -24.88 5.85 -1.40
CA GLY A 121 -24.85 6.43 -0.05
C GLY A 121 -23.62 6.06 0.78
N ALA A 122 -22.70 5.21 0.27
CA ALA A 122 -21.53 4.78 1.03
C ALA A 122 -20.45 5.88 1.10
N ARG A 123 -19.89 6.10 2.28
CA ARG A 123 -18.79 7.03 2.57
C ARG A 123 -17.69 6.39 3.41
N THR A 124 -18.04 5.42 4.24
CA THR A 124 -17.13 4.73 5.15
C THR A 124 -16.95 3.27 4.77
N CYS A 125 -15.94 2.62 5.32
CA CYS A 125 -15.75 1.17 5.18
C CYS A 125 -16.98 0.41 5.72
N GLY A 126 -17.59 0.87 6.81
CA GLY A 126 -18.81 0.30 7.37
C GLY A 126 -19.98 0.35 6.40
N ASP A 127 -20.16 1.48 5.70
CA ASP A 127 -21.21 1.60 4.68
C ASP A 127 -20.98 0.59 3.55
N VAL A 128 -19.74 0.49 3.04
CA VAL A 128 -19.39 -0.48 1.99
C VAL A 128 -19.60 -1.92 2.48
N ALA A 129 -19.21 -2.22 3.72
CA ALA A 129 -19.39 -3.53 4.32
C ALA A 129 -20.87 -3.93 4.49
N ALA A 130 -21.77 -2.95 4.67
CA ALA A 130 -23.21 -3.15 4.77
C ALA A 130 -23.90 -3.31 3.40
N MET A 131 -23.23 -2.94 2.29
CA MET A 131 -23.81 -3.08 0.96
C MET A 131 -23.88 -4.55 0.52
N PRO A 132 -24.89 -4.91 -0.29
CA PRO A 132 -24.89 -6.23 -0.94
C PRO A 132 -23.66 -6.42 -1.82
N VAL A 133 -22.85 -7.42 -1.52
CA VAL A 133 -21.60 -7.71 -2.28
C VAL A 133 -21.85 -7.85 -3.78
N ASN A 134 -23.01 -8.38 -4.18
CA ASN A 134 -23.39 -8.54 -5.57
C ASN A 134 -23.40 -7.23 -6.38
N LEU A 135 -23.63 -6.09 -5.73
CA LEU A 135 -23.57 -4.78 -6.38
C LEU A 135 -22.14 -4.48 -6.87
N LEU A 136 -21.15 -4.73 -6.00
CA LEU A 136 -19.74 -4.51 -6.33
C LEU A 136 -19.24 -5.57 -7.34
N VAL A 137 -19.67 -6.83 -7.15
CA VAL A 137 -19.29 -7.93 -8.04
C VAL A 137 -19.81 -7.71 -9.47
N ARG A 138 -21.06 -7.29 -9.63
CA ARG A 138 -21.62 -6.99 -10.96
C ARG A 138 -20.87 -5.86 -11.67
N ARG A 139 -20.37 -4.89 -10.93
CA ARG A 139 -19.69 -3.72 -11.52
C ARG A 139 -18.20 -3.92 -11.71
N TYR A 140 -17.53 -4.61 -10.79
CA TYR A 140 -16.06 -4.70 -10.72
C TYR A 140 -15.52 -6.13 -10.64
N GLY A 141 -16.37 -7.15 -10.74
CA GLY A 141 -15.96 -8.54 -10.69
C GLY A 141 -15.29 -8.93 -9.37
N VAL A 142 -14.24 -9.71 -9.47
CA VAL A 142 -13.44 -10.17 -8.32
C VAL A 142 -12.86 -9.00 -7.52
N VAL A 143 -12.45 -7.93 -8.19
CA VAL A 143 -11.93 -6.71 -7.53
C VAL A 143 -13.00 -6.12 -6.60
N GLY A 144 -14.25 -6.04 -7.03
CA GLY A 144 -15.35 -5.55 -6.19
C GLY A 144 -15.57 -6.40 -4.94
N LYS A 145 -15.50 -7.73 -5.06
CA LYS A 145 -15.56 -8.64 -3.90
C LYS A 145 -14.40 -8.41 -2.94
N HIS A 146 -13.20 -8.23 -3.49
CA HIS A 146 -11.99 -8.00 -2.70
C HIS A 146 -12.10 -6.70 -1.89
N LEU A 147 -12.47 -5.58 -2.53
CA LEU A 147 -12.67 -4.30 -1.86
C LEU A 147 -13.72 -4.38 -0.75
N TRP A 148 -14.80 -5.14 -0.97
CA TRP A 148 -15.82 -5.37 0.04
C TRP A 148 -15.28 -6.14 1.26
N LEU A 149 -14.42 -7.13 1.05
CA LEU A 149 -13.74 -7.85 2.14
C LEU A 149 -12.74 -6.95 2.88
N MET A 150 -11.95 -6.16 2.14
CA MET A 150 -10.98 -5.22 2.71
C MET A 150 -11.66 -4.21 3.65
N CYS A 151 -12.84 -3.69 3.27
CA CYS A 151 -13.62 -2.79 4.12
C CYS A 151 -14.12 -3.45 5.42
N GLN A 152 -14.04 -4.77 5.55
CA GLN A 152 -14.40 -5.52 6.75
C GLN A 152 -13.19 -5.98 7.57
N GLY A 153 -11.98 -5.62 7.20
CA GLY A 153 -10.76 -6.16 7.80
C GLY A 153 -10.56 -7.64 7.51
N ARG A 154 -10.89 -8.08 6.30
CA ARG A 154 -10.83 -9.46 5.85
C ARG A 154 -10.13 -9.58 4.49
N ASP A 155 -9.06 -8.81 4.31
CA ASP A 155 -8.21 -8.95 3.14
C ASP A 155 -7.54 -10.33 3.15
N THR A 156 -7.68 -11.06 2.05
CA THR A 156 -7.13 -12.42 1.90
C THR A 156 -5.82 -12.45 1.13
N ALA A 157 -5.31 -11.28 0.73
CA ALA A 157 -4.07 -11.19 -0.02
C ALA A 157 -2.86 -11.58 0.87
N PRO A 158 -2.07 -12.59 0.50
CA PRO A 158 -0.87 -12.93 1.24
C PRO A 158 0.22 -11.87 1.07
N VAL A 159 1.21 -11.87 1.95
CA VAL A 159 2.48 -11.17 1.73
C VAL A 159 3.28 -11.96 0.70
N VAL A 160 3.68 -11.30 -0.40
CA VAL A 160 4.35 -11.92 -1.54
C VAL A 160 5.76 -11.35 -1.67
N GLN A 161 6.77 -12.21 -1.53
CA GLN A 161 8.19 -11.81 -1.62
C GLN A 161 8.62 -11.52 -3.06
N GLU A 162 8.06 -12.26 -4.02
CA GLU A 162 8.45 -12.14 -5.43
C GLU A 162 7.78 -10.96 -6.10
N VAL A 163 8.59 -10.11 -6.72
CA VAL A 163 8.10 -9.06 -7.60
C VAL A 163 7.73 -9.68 -8.94
N ALA A 164 6.44 -9.68 -9.27
CA ALA A 164 5.99 -10.16 -10.57
C ALA A 164 6.68 -9.38 -11.71
N PRO A 165 7.00 -10.03 -12.83
CA PRO A 165 7.56 -9.34 -13.98
C PRO A 165 6.63 -8.21 -14.45
N PRO A 166 7.17 -7.06 -14.89
CA PRO A 166 6.36 -5.93 -15.29
C PRO A 166 5.49 -6.29 -16.50
N GLN A 167 4.19 -6.05 -16.40
CA GLN A 167 3.24 -6.27 -17.50
C GLN A 167 3.33 -5.20 -18.59
N SER A 168 3.91 -4.05 -18.28
CA SER A 168 4.11 -2.96 -19.23
C SER A 168 5.34 -2.13 -18.85
N VAL A 169 5.98 -1.56 -19.87
CA VAL A 169 7.09 -0.63 -19.70
C VAL A 169 6.63 0.74 -20.20
N GLY A 170 6.76 1.75 -19.37
CA GLY A 170 6.40 3.12 -19.71
C GLY A 170 7.49 4.12 -19.34
N HIS A 171 7.48 5.27 -19.98
CA HIS A 171 8.29 6.43 -19.60
C HIS A 171 7.46 7.70 -19.72
N GLY A 172 7.44 8.50 -18.66
CA GLY A 172 6.75 9.79 -18.62
C GLY A 172 7.70 10.93 -18.28
N LYS A 173 7.43 12.12 -18.83
CA LYS A 173 8.14 13.36 -18.48
C LYS A 173 7.16 14.52 -18.45
N VAL A 174 7.23 15.31 -17.40
CA VAL A 174 6.56 16.60 -17.36
C VAL A 174 7.36 17.58 -18.21
N LEU A 175 6.70 18.19 -19.18
CA LEU A 175 7.31 19.19 -20.04
C LEU A 175 7.41 20.54 -19.32
N PRO A 176 8.37 21.40 -19.70
CA PRO A 176 8.43 22.77 -19.18
C PRO A 176 7.08 23.50 -19.38
N PRO A 177 6.71 24.41 -18.46
CA PRO A 177 5.50 25.19 -18.59
C PRO A 177 5.45 25.91 -19.96
N ARG A 178 4.26 26.01 -20.54
CA ARG A 178 4.02 26.67 -21.83
C ARG A 178 4.75 26.04 -23.03
N THR A 179 5.08 24.74 -22.97
CA THR A 179 5.61 24.03 -24.13
C THR A 179 4.50 23.82 -25.17
N ILE A 180 4.44 24.68 -26.18
CA ILE A 180 3.45 24.63 -27.29
C ILE A 180 4.05 24.24 -28.63
N SER A 181 5.37 24.25 -28.75
CA SER A 181 6.07 23.91 -30.00
C SER A 181 5.91 22.43 -30.32
N ARG A 182 5.27 22.12 -31.46
CA ARG A 182 5.12 20.76 -31.98
C ARG A 182 6.47 20.05 -32.12
N ARG A 183 7.50 20.74 -32.60
CA ARG A 183 8.85 20.20 -32.75
C ARG A 183 9.44 19.78 -31.40
N THR A 184 9.30 20.61 -30.38
CA THR A 184 9.75 20.29 -29.03
C THR A 184 9.03 19.07 -28.47
N VAL A 185 7.70 19.01 -28.57
CA VAL A 185 6.91 17.86 -28.11
C VAL A 185 7.33 16.58 -28.82
N GLN A 186 7.53 16.62 -30.15
CA GLN A 186 7.97 15.45 -30.92
C GLN A 186 9.37 14.98 -30.51
N THR A 187 10.30 15.90 -30.20
CA THR A 187 11.64 15.54 -29.72
C THR A 187 11.55 14.82 -28.38
N TYR A 188 10.76 15.32 -27.43
CA TYR A 188 10.55 14.64 -26.16
C TYR A 188 9.89 13.27 -26.34
N LEU A 189 8.87 13.18 -27.18
CA LEU A 189 8.18 11.91 -27.46
C LEU A 189 9.14 10.86 -28.02
N ARG A 190 9.94 11.23 -29.04
CA ARG A 190 10.96 10.33 -29.59
C ARG A 190 11.92 9.83 -28.51
N HIS A 191 12.46 10.74 -27.70
CA HIS A 191 13.35 10.37 -26.61
C HIS A 191 12.70 9.44 -25.58
N MET A 192 11.41 9.65 -25.26
CA MET A 192 10.68 8.74 -24.38
C MET A 192 10.49 7.36 -25.00
N CYS A 193 10.16 7.28 -26.30
CA CYS A 193 10.06 6.01 -27.03
C CYS A 193 11.39 5.25 -27.05
N GLU A 194 12.49 5.94 -27.32
CA GLU A 194 13.83 5.34 -27.30
C GLU A 194 14.17 4.77 -25.92
N LYS A 195 13.82 5.47 -24.84
CA LYS A 195 14.00 4.98 -23.46
C LYS A 195 13.13 3.77 -23.11
N VAL A 196 11.93 3.68 -23.65
CA VAL A 196 11.06 2.51 -23.48
C VAL A 196 11.64 1.32 -24.24
N ALA A 197 12.10 1.54 -25.48
CA ALA A 197 12.67 0.49 -26.31
C ALA A 197 14.01 -0.07 -25.78
N ALA A 198 14.73 0.72 -24.97
CA ALA A 198 16.02 0.30 -24.38
C ALA A 198 15.88 -0.42 -23.01
N ARG A 199 14.66 -0.67 -22.53
CA ARG A 199 14.37 -1.39 -21.27
C ARG A 199 13.92 -2.81 -21.52
#